data_ba31985af841013a9eea76d0c938315c
#
_entry.id   ba31985af841013a9eea76d0c938315c
#
_cell.length_a   1.000
_cell.length_b   1.000
_cell.length_c   1.000
_cell.angle_alpha   90.00
_cell.angle_beta   90.00
_cell.angle_gamma   90.00
#
_symmetry.space_group_name_H-M   'P 1'
#
loop_
_entity.id
_entity.type
_entity.pdbx_description
1 polymer ?
#
loop_
_entity_poly.entity_id
_entity_poly.type
_entity_poly.pdbx_seq_one_letter_code
_entity_poly.pdbx_strand_id
1 'polypeptide(L)'
;MKKILLILAILASCSSEQKRIDEAFAKIENVAQIGTVEYTVTKLIIADDDAFYKMGERKIIFSCKAFVKAGIDMKDFTSQDVKIGNDKSVIVTLPQPKVLSFNMPAEQIKVEFSKVSGLRTNFNAEERNELLKQGEANIMGDMENLGILKDAKQNAVVFFQTLLAGAGFDNVVINFKEQKEA
;
A
#
# COMPACT_ATOMS: atom_id res chain seq x y z
N MET A 1 -47.52 4.62 34.96
CA MET A 1 -47.39 4.82 33.52
C MET A 1 -46.16 5.66 33.13
N LYS A 2 -45.84 6.80 33.75
CA LYS A 2 -44.64 7.60 33.44
C LYS A 2 -43.29 6.86 33.58
N LYS A 3 -43.13 5.99 34.61
CA LYS A 3 -41.90 5.21 34.83
C LYS A 3 -41.67 4.11 33.81
N ILE A 4 -42.74 3.51 33.24
CA ILE A 4 -42.63 2.48 32.18
C ILE A 4 -42.21 3.12 30.86
N LEU A 5 -42.67 4.33 30.57
CA LEU A 5 -42.31 5.06 29.35
C LEU A 5 -40.84 5.45 29.32
N LEU A 6 -40.24 5.75 30.50
CA LEU A 6 -38.81 6.09 30.62
C LEU A 6 -37.89 4.88 30.40
N ILE A 7 -38.30 3.69 30.82
CA ILE A 7 -37.58 2.43 30.61
C ILE A 7 -37.61 2.03 29.13
N LEU A 8 -38.72 2.25 28.43
CA LEU A 8 -38.78 1.97 26.97
C LEU A 8 -37.92 2.87 26.14
N ALA A 9 -37.71 4.13 26.53
CA ALA A 9 -36.82 5.06 25.82
C ALA A 9 -35.32 4.68 25.95
N ILE A 10 -34.91 4.07 27.06
CA ILE A 10 -33.52 3.63 27.28
C ILE A 10 -33.19 2.40 26.41
N LEU A 11 -34.14 1.49 26.22
CA LEU A 11 -33.97 0.30 25.35
C LEU A 11 -33.88 0.65 23.87
N ALA A 12 -34.59 1.69 23.40
CA ALA A 12 -34.57 2.14 22.02
C ALA A 12 -33.19 2.82 21.66
N SER A 13 -32.54 3.48 22.62
CA SER A 13 -31.26 4.11 22.41
C SER A 13 -30.12 3.08 22.17
N CYS A 14 -30.15 1.96 22.89
CA CYS A 14 -29.11 0.90 22.77
C CYS A 14 -29.18 0.17 21.40
N SER A 15 -30.36 0.00 20.83
CA SER A 15 -30.53 -0.68 19.53
C SER A 15 -30.05 0.16 18.34
N SER A 16 -30.08 1.49 18.43
CA SER A 16 -29.60 2.38 17.36
C SER A 16 -28.08 2.48 17.30
N GLU A 17 -27.42 2.33 18.43
CA GLU A 17 -25.96 2.35 18.52
C GLU A 17 -25.35 1.07 17.96
N GLN A 18 -25.87 -0.09 18.34
CA GLN A 18 -25.45 -1.38 17.80
C GLN A 18 -25.61 -1.43 16.27
N LYS A 19 -26.71 -0.94 15.75
CA LYS A 19 -26.94 -0.90 14.29
C LYS A 19 -25.88 -0.07 13.53
N ARG A 20 -25.48 1.08 14.09
CA ARG A 20 -24.43 1.93 13.48
C ARG A 20 -23.07 1.24 13.48
N ILE A 21 -22.76 0.50 14.55
CA ILE A 21 -21.54 -0.30 14.67
C ILE A 21 -21.55 -1.40 13.60
N ASP A 22 -22.62 -2.16 13.50
CA ASP A 22 -22.77 -3.25 12.52
C ASP A 22 -22.67 -2.72 11.08
N GLU A 23 -23.28 -1.56 10.78
CA GLU A 23 -23.18 -0.89 9.48
C GLU A 23 -21.74 -0.41 9.18
N ALA A 24 -21.00 0.08 10.17
CA ALA A 24 -19.60 0.48 10.00
C ALA A 24 -18.71 -0.73 9.67
N PHE A 25 -18.89 -1.84 10.40
CA PHE A 25 -18.14 -3.08 10.14
C PHE A 25 -18.51 -3.73 8.81
N ALA A 26 -19.78 -3.75 8.44
CA ALA A 26 -20.20 -4.24 7.13
C ALA A 26 -19.58 -3.44 5.96
N LYS A 27 -19.36 -2.14 6.15
CA LYS A 27 -18.63 -1.32 5.16
C LYS A 27 -17.14 -1.70 5.08
N ILE A 28 -16.51 -1.96 6.21
CA ILE A 28 -15.09 -2.37 6.26
C ILE A 28 -14.91 -3.74 5.61
N GLU A 29 -15.78 -4.70 5.92
CA GLU A 29 -15.72 -6.07 5.43
C GLU A 29 -15.86 -6.16 3.90
N ASN A 30 -16.56 -5.20 3.28
CA ASN A 30 -16.74 -5.11 1.84
C ASN A 30 -15.61 -4.35 1.10
N VAL A 31 -14.64 -3.78 1.80
CA VAL A 31 -13.54 -3.04 1.17
C VAL A 31 -12.30 -3.92 1.09
N ALA A 32 -11.89 -4.28 -0.12
CA ALA A 32 -10.74 -5.16 -0.34
C ALA A 32 -9.40 -4.50 0.04
N GLN A 33 -9.30 -3.16 -0.05
CA GLN A 33 -8.04 -2.43 0.17
C GLN A 33 -8.33 -1.06 0.80
N ILE A 34 -7.57 -0.70 1.84
CA ILE A 34 -7.77 0.53 2.61
C ILE A 34 -6.45 1.27 2.82
N GLY A 35 -6.55 2.58 3.06
CA GLY A 35 -5.41 3.43 3.39
C GLY A 35 -4.43 3.57 2.25
N THR A 36 -4.90 3.52 1.01
CA THR A 36 -4.05 3.48 -0.17
C THR A 36 -3.33 4.81 -0.40
N VAL A 37 -2.09 4.70 -0.86
CA VAL A 37 -1.26 5.79 -1.33
C VAL A 37 -0.64 5.40 -2.67
N GLU A 38 -0.49 6.37 -3.57
CA GLU A 38 0.10 6.15 -4.89
C GLU A 38 1.33 7.03 -5.07
N TYR A 39 2.43 6.40 -5.47
CA TYR A 39 3.69 7.08 -5.79
C TYR A 39 3.98 6.93 -7.28
N THR A 40 4.50 8.02 -7.87
CA THR A 40 5.19 7.96 -9.16
C THR A 40 6.69 8.01 -8.90
N VAL A 41 7.37 6.90 -9.16
CA VAL A 41 8.80 6.76 -8.99
C VAL A 41 9.48 6.90 -10.35
N THR A 42 10.42 7.84 -10.47
CA THR A 42 11.27 7.95 -11.67
C THR A 42 12.67 7.46 -11.32
N LYS A 43 13.18 6.50 -12.09
CA LYS A 43 14.52 5.94 -11.90
C LYS A 43 15.30 5.91 -13.21
N LEU A 44 16.59 6.18 -13.11
CA LEU A 44 17.54 5.96 -14.20
C LEU A 44 18.17 4.58 -14.03
N ILE A 45 18.11 3.77 -15.09
CA ILE A 45 18.75 2.47 -15.18
C ILE A 45 19.95 2.63 -16.12
N ILE A 46 21.14 2.39 -15.60
CA ILE A 46 22.39 2.57 -16.34
C ILE A 46 23.04 1.20 -16.54
N ALA A 47 23.28 0.84 -17.79
CA ALA A 47 24.13 -0.28 -18.14
C ALA A 47 25.37 0.23 -18.87
N ASP A 48 26.50 -0.13 -18.32
CA ASP A 48 27.82 0.18 -18.85
C ASP A 48 28.60 -1.13 -19.00
N ASP A 49 29.00 -1.47 -20.21
CA ASP A 49 29.72 -2.69 -20.52
C ASP A 49 31.04 -2.31 -21.22
N ASP A 50 32.04 -1.96 -20.41
CA ASP A 50 33.39 -1.55 -20.80
C ASP A 50 34.42 -2.63 -20.49
N ALA A 51 34.05 -3.91 -20.56
CA ALA A 51 34.92 -5.04 -20.24
C ALA A 51 36.25 -4.95 -20.97
N PHE A 52 37.37 -4.95 -20.21
CA PHE A 52 38.74 -4.70 -20.70
C PHE A 52 39.23 -5.68 -21.79
N TYR A 53 38.57 -6.85 -21.91
CA TYR A 53 38.87 -7.86 -22.93
C TYR A 53 38.07 -7.69 -24.22
N LYS A 54 37.17 -6.70 -24.26
CA LYS A 54 36.34 -6.40 -25.44
C LYS A 54 36.71 -5.06 -26.02
N MET A 55 36.94 -5.03 -27.34
CA MET A 55 37.34 -3.83 -28.03
C MET A 55 36.17 -2.88 -28.25
N GLY A 56 36.16 -1.76 -27.51
CA GLY A 56 35.13 -0.75 -27.55
C GLY A 56 34.21 -0.76 -26.33
N GLU A 57 33.37 0.26 -26.23
CA GLU A 57 32.44 0.52 -25.14
C GLU A 57 30.98 0.38 -25.62
N ARG A 58 30.11 -0.03 -24.75
CA ARG A 58 28.66 0.17 -24.96
C ARG A 58 28.01 0.60 -23.66
N LYS A 59 27.19 1.65 -23.75
CA LYS A 59 26.48 2.23 -22.64
C LYS A 59 25.06 2.55 -23.07
N ILE A 60 24.10 2.26 -22.19
CA ILE A 60 22.72 2.67 -22.36
C ILE A 60 22.16 3.18 -21.03
N ILE A 61 21.36 4.25 -21.10
CA ILE A 61 20.67 4.83 -19.96
C ILE A 61 19.17 4.88 -20.30
N PHE A 62 18.38 4.25 -19.47
CA PHE A 62 16.91 4.37 -19.51
C PHE A 62 16.42 5.26 -18.39
N SER A 63 15.45 6.12 -18.71
CA SER A 63 14.57 6.77 -17.73
C SER A 63 13.28 5.98 -17.67
N CYS A 64 12.90 5.49 -16.50
CA CYS A 64 11.69 4.71 -16.29
C CYS A 64 10.82 5.38 -15.26
N LYS A 65 9.49 5.44 -15.52
CA LYS A 65 8.50 5.84 -14.53
C LYS A 65 7.68 4.63 -14.10
N ALA A 66 7.62 4.38 -12.81
CA ALA A 66 6.78 3.35 -12.23
C ALA A 66 5.69 4.00 -11.36
N PHE A 67 4.50 3.43 -11.44
CA PHE A 67 3.36 3.78 -10.61
C PHE A 67 3.20 2.69 -9.55
N VAL A 68 3.31 3.07 -8.29
CA VAL A 68 3.28 2.15 -7.16
C VAL A 68 2.13 2.52 -6.26
N LYS A 69 1.25 1.56 -5.98
CA LYS A 69 0.16 1.70 -5.02
C LYS A 69 0.45 0.82 -3.81
N ALA A 70 0.42 1.40 -2.62
CA ALA A 70 0.54 0.68 -1.36
C ALA A 70 -0.69 0.90 -0.48
N GLY A 71 -0.94 -0.02 0.44
CA GLY A 71 -2.10 0.05 1.34
C GLY A 71 -2.25 -1.22 2.17
N ILE A 72 -3.38 -1.34 2.85
CA ILE A 72 -3.76 -2.53 3.63
C ILE A 72 -4.63 -3.44 2.75
N ASP A 73 -4.22 -4.68 2.60
CA ASP A 73 -5.05 -5.73 2.00
C ASP A 73 -5.91 -6.36 3.10
N MET A 74 -7.22 -6.21 2.98
CA MET A 74 -8.17 -6.64 4.01
C MET A 74 -8.58 -8.12 3.90
N LYS A 75 -7.99 -8.89 2.98
CA LYS A 75 -8.35 -10.32 2.80
C LYS A 75 -8.20 -11.15 4.07
N ASP A 76 -7.19 -10.84 4.89
CA ASP A 76 -6.89 -11.54 6.15
C ASP A 76 -7.45 -10.82 7.38
N PHE A 77 -8.32 -9.83 7.19
CA PHE A 77 -9.01 -9.12 8.25
C PHE A 77 -10.31 -9.84 8.59
N THR A 78 -10.53 -10.08 9.87
CA THR A 78 -11.69 -10.83 10.38
C THR A 78 -12.32 -10.12 11.59
N SER A 79 -13.49 -10.55 11.99
CA SER A 79 -14.16 -10.04 13.21
C SER A 79 -13.33 -10.25 14.48
N GLN A 80 -12.40 -11.21 14.51
CA GLN A 80 -11.48 -11.45 15.63
C GLN A 80 -10.43 -10.33 15.79
N ASP A 81 -10.17 -9.59 14.73
CA ASP A 81 -9.24 -8.46 14.71
C ASP A 81 -9.84 -7.19 15.33
N VAL A 82 -11.10 -7.26 15.78
CA VAL A 82 -11.84 -6.14 16.38
C VAL A 82 -12.27 -6.50 17.77
N LYS A 83 -11.95 -5.65 18.75
CA LYS A 83 -12.36 -5.80 20.15
C LYS A 83 -13.09 -4.54 20.59
N ILE A 84 -14.35 -4.68 20.96
CA ILE A 84 -15.21 -3.59 21.43
C ILE A 84 -15.29 -3.64 22.95
N GLY A 85 -15.02 -2.52 23.61
CA GLY A 85 -15.15 -2.33 25.04
C GLY A 85 -16.50 -1.73 25.44
N ASN A 86 -16.86 -1.84 26.72
CA ASN A 86 -18.13 -1.34 27.25
C ASN A 86 -18.20 0.20 27.40
N ASP A 87 -17.05 0.87 27.30
CA ASP A 87 -16.85 2.31 27.47
C ASP A 87 -16.75 3.06 26.12
N LYS A 88 -17.38 2.55 25.07
CA LYS A 88 -17.26 3.05 23.69
C LYS A 88 -15.82 3.07 23.18
N SER A 89 -15.02 2.17 23.69
CA SER A 89 -13.67 1.93 23.15
C SER A 89 -13.71 0.83 22.09
N VAL A 90 -12.80 0.94 21.11
CA VAL A 90 -12.58 -0.10 20.11
C VAL A 90 -11.11 -0.24 19.80
N ILE A 91 -10.64 -1.48 19.73
CA ILE A 91 -9.29 -1.83 19.30
C ILE A 91 -9.41 -2.60 17.99
N VAL A 92 -8.75 -2.11 16.95
CA VAL A 92 -8.70 -2.75 15.64
C VAL A 92 -7.27 -3.14 15.32
N THR A 93 -7.04 -4.40 14.94
CA THR A 93 -5.72 -4.92 14.56
C THR A 93 -5.69 -5.16 13.06
N LEU A 94 -5.06 -4.25 12.31
CA LEU A 94 -4.99 -4.29 10.86
C LEU A 94 -3.84 -5.20 10.37
N PRO A 95 -3.95 -5.78 9.17
CA PRO A 95 -2.80 -6.33 8.47
C PRO A 95 -1.72 -5.26 8.25
N GLN A 96 -0.46 -5.67 8.06
CA GLN A 96 0.61 -4.75 7.70
C GLN A 96 0.39 -4.16 6.30
N PRO A 97 0.79 -2.90 6.08
CA PRO A 97 0.75 -2.31 4.75
C PRO A 97 1.71 -3.04 3.82
N LYS A 98 1.31 -3.15 2.56
CA LYS A 98 2.12 -3.77 1.50
C LYS A 98 1.94 -3.06 0.18
N VAL A 99 2.81 -3.32 -0.78
CA VAL A 99 2.60 -2.92 -2.17
C VAL A 99 1.42 -3.73 -2.72
N LEU A 100 0.40 -3.02 -3.19
CA LEU A 100 -0.84 -3.58 -3.74
C LEU A 100 -0.78 -3.72 -5.26
N SER A 101 -0.12 -2.78 -5.92
CA SER A 101 0.15 -2.83 -7.34
C SER A 101 1.44 -2.10 -7.70
N PHE A 102 2.12 -2.61 -8.70
CA PHE A 102 3.27 -2.02 -9.34
C PHE A 102 3.04 -2.05 -10.85
N ASN A 103 3.28 -0.93 -11.51
CA ASN A 103 3.15 -0.83 -12.96
C ASN A 103 4.24 0.09 -13.52
N MET A 104 5.04 -0.44 -14.44
CA MET A 104 6.05 0.32 -15.19
C MET A 104 5.72 0.20 -16.68
N PRO A 105 4.81 1.06 -17.21
CA PRO A 105 4.34 0.97 -18.58
C PRO A 105 5.47 1.19 -19.58
N ALA A 106 5.48 0.42 -20.67
CA ALA A 106 6.50 0.53 -21.71
C ALA A 106 6.59 1.95 -22.31
N GLU A 107 5.47 2.67 -22.37
CA GLU A 107 5.38 4.05 -22.86
C GLU A 107 6.11 5.05 -21.95
N GLN A 108 6.35 4.66 -20.70
CA GLN A 108 7.06 5.47 -19.70
C GLN A 108 8.56 5.10 -19.58
N ILE A 109 9.04 4.25 -20.48
CA ILE A 109 10.44 3.85 -20.58
C ILE A 109 11.07 4.56 -21.78
N LYS A 110 12.07 5.41 -21.50
CA LYS A 110 12.75 6.19 -22.53
C LYS A 110 14.24 5.92 -22.53
N VAL A 111 14.83 5.80 -23.71
CA VAL A 111 16.28 5.76 -23.85
C VAL A 111 16.78 7.21 -23.82
N GLU A 112 17.45 7.59 -22.75
CA GLU A 112 18.01 8.94 -22.57
C GLU A 112 19.38 9.05 -23.24
N PHE A 113 20.14 7.95 -23.23
CA PHE A 113 21.46 7.91 -23.82
C PHE A 113 21.80 6.51 -24.33
N SER A 114 22.46 6.43 -25.46
CA SER A 114 23.04 5.20 -25.99
C SER A 114 24.36 5.49 -26.70
N LYS A 115 25.44 4.80 -26.33
CA LYS A 115 26.74 4.89 -26.95
C LYS A 115 27.24 3.50 -27.27
N VAL A 116 27.72 3.32 -28.48
CA VAL A 116 28.41 2.09 -28.93
C VAL A 116 29.63 2.49 -29.71
N SER A 117 30.77 1.86 -29.44
CA SER A 117 32.01 2.14 -30.13
C SER A 117 32.82 0.86 -30.39
N GLY A 118 33.81 0.97 -31.29
CA GLY A 118 34.69 -0.14 -31.67
C GLY A 118 33.93 -1.27 -32.38
N LEU A 119 34.19 -2.49 -32.00
CA LEU A 119 33.58 -3.70 -32.56
C LEU A 119 32.35 -4.20 -31.77
N ARG A 120 31.73 -3.31 -30.95
CA ARG A 120 30.56 -3.65 -30.13
C ARG A 120 29.25 -3.44 -30.91
N THR A 121 28.23 -4.19 -30.52
CA THR A 121 26.85 -4.04 -31.04
C THR A 121 25.96 -3.38 -30.00
N ASN A 122 24.86 -2.78 -30.42
CA ASN A 122 23.84 -2.25 -29.52
C ASN A 122 23.30 -3.35 -28.59
N PHE A 123 22.77 -2.95 -27.43
CA PHE A 123 22.00 -3.84 -26.57
C PHE A 123 20.81 -4.37 -27.36
N ASN A 124 20.69 -5.68 -27.45
CA ASN A 124 19.56 -6.33 -28.11
C ASN A 124 18.29 -6.26 -27.23
N ALA A 125 17.16 -6.75 -27.73
CA ALA A 125 15.88 -6.67 -27.02
C ALA A 125 15.90 -7.47 -25.71
N GLU A 126 16.54 -8.62 -25.67
CA GLU A 126 16.63 -9.48 -24.49
C GLU A 126 17.48 -8.83 -23.39
N GLU A 127 18.63 -8.29 -23.73
CA GLU A 127 19.50 -7.55 -22.82
C GLU A 127 18.78 -6.32 -22.23
N ARG A 128 18.04 -5.59 -23.06
CA ARG A 128 17.24 -4.43 -22.59
C ARG A 128 16.14 -4.86 -21.62
N ASN A 129 15.43 -5.93 -21.92
CA ASN A 129 14.38 -6.46 -21.06
C ASN A 129 14.94 -6.91 -19.71
N GLU A 130 16.13 -7.51 -19.68
CA GLU A 130 16.80 -7.90 -18.43
C GLU A 130 17.19 -6.68 -17.60
N LEU A 131 17.71 -5.63 -18.20
CA LEU A 131 17.99 -4.36 -17.52
C LEU A 131 16.73 -3.71 -16.94
N LEU A 132 15.62 -3.78 -17.66
CA LEU A 132 14.33 -3.25 -17.17
C LEU A 132 13.81 -4.05 -15.98
N LYS A 133 13.91 -5.38 -16.01
CA LYS A 133 13.59 -6.24 -14.85
C LYS A 133 14.43 -5.93 -13.63
N GLN A 134 15.74 -5.71 -13.82
CA GLN A 134 16.64 -5.29 -12.72
C GLN A 134 16.22 -3.91 -12.18
N GLY A 135 15.82 -2.98 -13.04
CA GLY A 135 15.29 -1.68 -12.66
C GLY A 135 14.01 -1.79 -11.83
N GLU A 136 13.09 -2.66 -12.26
CA GLU A 136 11.86 -2.98 -11.53
C GLU A 136 12.17 -3.54 -10.13
N ALA A 137 13.03 -4.55 -10.05
CA ALA A 137 13.44 -5.15 -8.79
C ALA A 137 14.11 -4.12 -7.85
N ASN A 138 14.93 -3.22 -8.39
CA ASN A 138 15.55 -2.16 -7.62
C ASN A 138 14.53 -1.14 -7.09
N ILE A 139 13.53 -0.76 -7.89
CA ILE A 139 12.45 0.12 -7.43
C ILE A 139 11.67 -0.57 -6.31
N MET A 140 11.32 -1.85 -6.49
CA MET A 140 10.59 -2.60 -5.47
C MET A 140 11.39 -2.75 -4.18
N GLY A 141 12.69 -3.00 -4.26
CA GLY A 141 13.58 -3.07 -3.09
C GLY A 141 13.73 -1.74 -2.33
N ASP A 142 13.56 -0.61 -3.01
CA ASP A 142 13.65 0.72 -2.41
C ASP A 142 12.34 1.19 -1.75
N MET A 143 11.24 0.43 -1.81
CA MET A 143 9.91 0.88 -1.34
C MET A 143 9.88 1.29 0.13
N GLU A 144 10.61 0.58 0.99
CA GLU A 144 10.72 0.93 2.40
C GLU A 144 11.44 2.27 2.60
N ASN A 145 12.53 2.49 1.86
CA ASN A 145 13.32 3.72 1.92
C ASN A 145 12.55 4.93 1.36
N LEU A 146 11.65 4.71 0.40
CA LEU A 146 10.79 5.75 -0.15
C LEU A 146 9.65 6.16 0.80
N GLY A 147 9.40 5.38 1.86
CA GLY A 147 8.41 5.71 2.88
C GLY A 147 6.96 5.43 2.48
N ILE A 148 6.68 4.85 1.31
CA ILE A 148 5.32 4.60 0.83
C ILE A 148 4.51 3.69 1.76
N LEU A 149 5.14 2.67 2.36
CA LEU A 149 4.50 1.77 3.32
C LEU A 149 4.17 2.50 4.63
N LYS A 150 5.04 3.42 5.06
CA LYS A 150 4.79 4.27 6.24
C LYS A 150 3.59 5.18 6.01
N ASP A 151 3.49 5.80 4.83
CA ASP A 151 2.39 6.69 4.50
C ASP A 151 1.07 5.92 4.37
N ALA A 152 1.10 4.73 3.75
CA ALA A 152 -0.06 3.84 3.70
C ALA A 152 -0.54 3.44 5.12
N LYS A 153 0.40 3.18 6.03
CA LYS A 153 0.11 2.88 7.44
C LYS A 153 -0.58 4.05 8.14
N GLN A 154 -0.07 5.26 7.96
CA GLN A 154 -0.65 6.48 8.54
C GLN A 154 -2.04 6.76 7.98
N ASN A 155 -2.22 6.65 6.67
CA ASN A 155 -3.52 6.84 6.01
C ASN A 155 -4.55 5.83 6.53
N ALA A 156 -4.17 4.57 6.73
CA ALA A 156 -5.05 3.55 7.29
C ALA A 156 -5.47 3.91 8.73
N VAL A 157 -4.55 4.37 9.57
CA VAL A 157 -4.87 4.82 10.95
C VAL A 157 -5.89 5.95 10.92
N VAL A 158 -5.65 7.01 10.14
CA VAL A 158 -6.55 8.16 10.03
C VAL A 158 -7.92 7.74 9.51
N PHE A 159 -7.94 6.87 8.49
CA PHE A 159 -9.20 6.35 7.93
C PHE A 159 -10.04 5.63 9.00
N PHE A 160 -9.47 4.67 9.71
CA PHE A 160 -10.20 3.90 10.72
C PHE A 160 -10.59 4.73 11.93
N GLN A 161 -9.74 5.62 12.39
CA GLN A 161 -10.07 6.54 13.48
C GLN A 161 -11.27 7.42 13.10
N THR A 162 -11.27 7.99 11.90
CA THR A 162 -12.37 8.83 11.42
C THR A 162 -13.66 8.03 11.25
N LEU A 163 -13.59 6.85 10.66
CA LEU A 163 -14.73 5.98 10.43
C LEU A 163 -15.40 5.56 11.73
N LEU A 164 -14.59 5.10 12.70
CA LEU A 164 -15.08 4.56 13.97
C LEU A 164 -15.55 5.66 14.93
N ALA A 165 -14.87 6.82 14.94
CA ALA A 165 -15.39 8.01 15.65
C ALA A 165 -16.77 8.43 15.08
N GLY A 166 -16.93 8.41 13.77
CA GLY A 166 -18.24 8.64 13.11
C GLY A 166 -19.32 7.60 13.45
N ALA A 167 -18.91 6.37 13.81
CA ALA A 167 -19.78 5.31 14.28
C ALA A 167 -20.18 5.45 15.77
N GLY A 168 -19.54 6.36 16.51
CA GLY A 168 -19.88 6.67 17.91
C GLY A 168 -18.90 6.10 18.95
N PHE A 169 -17.71 5.64 18.51
CA PHE A 169 -16.65 5.27 19.44
C PHE A 169 -15.88 6.52 19.88
N ASP A 170 -15.67 6.66 21.19
CA ASP A 170 -14.96 7.79 21.79
C ASP A 170 -13.46 7.52 21.92
N ASN A 171 -13.05 6.25 22.01
CA ASN A 171 -11.66 5.82 22.12
C ASN A 171 -11.34 4.74 21.09
N VAL A 172 -10.58 5.10 20.06
CA VAL A 172 -10.22 4.23 18.93
C VAL A 172 -8.72 3.95 18.93
N VAL A 173 -8.34 2.69 19.13
CA VAL A 173 -6.96 2.23 19.09
C VAL A 173 -6.75 1.36 17.86
N ILE A 174 -5.78 1.74 17.02
CA ILE A 174 -5.42 0.99 15.81
C ILE A 174 -4.05 0.36 16.01
N ASN A 175 -4.00 -0.96 15.98
CA ASN A 175 -2.79 -1.77 15.99
C ASN A 175 -2.56 -2.42 14.63
N PHE A 176 -1.37 -3.00 14.44
CA PHE A 176 -1.04 -3.78 13.25
C PHE A 176 -0.55 -5.17 13.66
N LYS A 177 -0.91 -6.19 12.86
CA LYS A 177 -0.42 -7.56 13.06
C LYS A 177 1.11 -7.57 13.01
N GLU A 178 1.75 -8.46 13.77
CA GLU A 178 3.19 -8.66 13.65
C GLU A 178 3.56 -9.11 12.23
N GLN A 179 4.69 -8.63 11.74
CA GLN A 179 5.22 -9.05 10.45
C GLN A 179 5.64 -10.52 10.59
N LYS A 180 5.01 -11.42 9.86
CA LYS A 180 5.53 -12.77 9.73
C LYS A 180 6.83 -12.67 8.95
N GLU A 181 7.94 -12.99 9.61
CA GLU A 181 9.21 -13.22 8.90
C GLU A 181 8.97 -14.35 7.89
N ALA A 182 9.27 -14.07 6.61
CA ALA A 182 9.15 -15.00 5.50
C ALA A 182 10.35 -15.93 5.41
#